data_1ca36bbc9fabfbe600e4e481156b54be
#
_entry.id   1ca36bbc9fabfbe600e4e481156b54be
#
_cell.length_a   1.000
_cell.length_b   1.000
_cell.length_c   1.000
_cell.angle_alpha   90.00
_cell.angle_beta   90.00
_cell.angle_gamma   90.00
#
_symmetry.space_group_name_H-M   'P 1'
#
loop_
_entity.id
_entity.type
_entity.pdbx_description
1 polymer ?
#
loop_
_entity_poly.entity_id
_entity_poly.type
_entity_poly.pdbx_seq_one_letter_code
_entity_poly.pdbx_strand_id
1 'polypeptide(L)'
;MKRIIYAILALAAMAACAGPQVGVITEPVSASTNIQGREYPKINPDLSVEFRVNAPEAEAVAVDICSKVYPMTKNEEGVWVVTTDPQEPGFHYYFLVIDGVRLSDPSSQLFFGCSVMASAIDIPEAGCDFYLPKKKVDRGEVRMQRYWSDIEQNWRVCYVYVPAEYESKPDKRYPVLYLQHGGGEDETGWVRQGKTDVIMDNLLAKRKAEPMLVVMEFGQSGGDFGKILLNETIPMIDSRYRTVADNRHRAMAGLSMGGGQSWSIGLKHPEVFSNIGIFSSGMFGGVSYAPFDLAKEAPELLADPQAFNDNLDVFYISCGETDPRITHTQAAVEAMRAAGAEIHFSAFPGGHEWQPWRKSLHEFVQMLFK
;
A
#
# COMPACT_ATOMS: atom_id res chain seq x y z
N MET A 1 33.86 -59.23 36.97
CA MET A 1 33.23 -59.22 35.62
C MET A 1 32.27 -58.06 35.54
N LYS A 2 32.73 -56.95 34.96
CA LYS A 2 31.90 -55.71 34.76
C LYS A 2 31.31 -55.77 33.37
N ARG A 3 30.00 -55.79 33.24
CA ARG A 3 29.31 -55.67 31.95
C ARG A 3 29.10 -54.16 31.64
N ILE A 4 29.73 -53.71 30.57
CA ILE A 4 29.55 -52.37 30.01
C ILE A 4 28.36 -52.46 29.05
N ILE A 5 27.30 -51.72 29.38
CA ILE A 5 26.12 -51.58 28.49
C ILE A 5 26.36 -50.33 27.64
N TYR A 6 26.53 -50.49 26.33
CA TYR A 6 26.54 -49.40 25.35
C TYR A 6 25.09 -49.02 25.04
N ALA A 7 24.68 -47.82 25.47
CA ALA A 7 23.46 -47.21 25.03
C ALA A 7 23.70 -46.49 23.68
N ILE A 8 23.16 -47.05 22.60
CA ILE A 8 23.13 -46.39 21.30
C ILE A 8 21.96 -45.41 21.31
N LEU A 9 22.27 -44.11 21.39
CA LEU A 9 21.29 -43.05 21.14
C LEU A 9 21.05 -42.95 19.62
N ALA A 10 19.91 -43.44 19.17
CA ALA A 10 19.41 -43.16 17.83
C ALA A 10 18.85 -41.74 17.80
N LEU A 11 19.60 -40.79 17.23
CA LEU A 11 19.08 -39.44 16.87
C LEU A 11 18.16 -39.68 15.65
N ALA A 12 16.85 -39.74 15.89
CA ALA A 12 15.87 -39.64 14.82
C ALA A 12 15.81 -38.18 14.37
N ALA A 13 16.43 -37.87 13.24
CA ALA A 13 16.24 -36.61 12.54
C ALA A 13 14.76 -36.54 12.09
N MET A 14 13.92 -35.77 12.83
CA MET A 14 12.61 -35.36 12.36
C MET A 14 12.86 -34.35 11.23
N ALA A 15 12.89 -34.82 9.98
CA ALA A 15 12.66 -33.97 8.84
C ALA A 15 11.19 -33.45 8.96
N ALA A 16 11.00 -32.27 9.55
CA ALA A 16 9.73 -31.59 9.45
C ALA A 16 9.49 -31.34 7.96
N CYS A 17 8.52 -32.01 7.37
CA CYS A 17 7.95 -31.64 6.09
C CYS A 17 7.29 -30.27 6.31
N ALA A 18 8.06 -29.19 6.17
CA ALA A 18 7.52 -27.87 6.04
C ALA A 18 6.64 -27.88 4.76
N GLY A 19 5.34 -27.69 4.92
CA GLY A 19 4.46 -27.47 3.77
C GLY A 19 4.96 -26.29 2.92
N PRO A 20 4.45 -26.10 1.70
CA PRO A 20 4.91 -25.02 0.84
C PRO A 20 4.82 -23.68 1.59
N GLN A 21 5.96 -23.02 1.72
CA GLN A 21 6.06 -21.74 2.42
C GLN A 21 5.35 -20.70 1.55
N VAL A 22 4.46 -19.89 2.15
CA VAL A 22 3.72 -18.83 1.45
C VAL A 22 4.70 -17.88 0.77
N GLY A 23 4.43 -17.52 -0.49
CA GLY A 23 5.27 -16.60 -1.26
C GLY A 23 6.55 -17.23 -1.84
N VAL A 24 6.82 -18.52 -1.60
CA VAL A 24 7.95 -19.22 -2.23
C VAL A 24 7.48 -19.87 -3.53
N ILE A 25 8.12 -19.50 -4.64
CA ILE A 25 7.90 -20.07 -5.97
C ILE A 25 8.88 -21.24 -6.17
N THR A 26 8.37 -22.42 -6.46
CA THR A 26 9.20 -23.62 -6.70
C THR A 26 9.27 -24.03 -8.19
N GLU A 27 8.37 -23.45 -9.00
CA GLU A 27 8.30 -23.62 -10.46
C GLU A 27 7.81 -22.30 -11.08
N PRO A 28 8.08 -22.00 -12.37
CA PRO A 28 7.62 -20.76 -13.00
C PRO A 28 6.11 -20.59 -12.94
N VAL A 29 5.63 -19.46 -12.42
CA VAL A 29 4.20 -19.14 -12.26
C VAL A 29 3.81 -17.91 -13.06
N SER A 30 2.61 -17.91 -13.63
CA SER A 30 2.05 -16.71 -14.26
C SER A 30 1.88 -15.59 -13.23
N ALA A 31 2.25 -14.36 -13.60
CA ALA A 31 2.08 -13.21 -12.70
C ALA A 31 0.60 -13.02 -12.35
N SER A 32 0.31 -12.70 -11.08
CA SER A 32 -1.05 -12.47 -10.60
C SER A 32 -1.72 -11.23 -11.22
N THR A 33 -0.93 -10.38 -11.83
CA THR A 33 -1.35 -9.17 -12.55
C THR A 33 -1.68 -9.43 -14.03
N ASN A 34 -1.48 -10.63 -14.54
CA ASN A 34 -1.86 -10.97 -15.91
C ASN A 34 -3.38 -10.88 -16.08
N ILE A 35 -3.82 -10.49 -17.28
CA ILE A 35 -5.23 -10.60 -17.68
C ILE A 35 -5.59 -12.09 -17.72
N GLN A 36 -6.81 -12.42 -17.34
CA GLN A 36 -7.30 -13.79 -17.32
C GLN A 36 -7.06 -14.51 -18.67
N GLY A 37 -6.43 -15.68 -18.61
CA GLY A 37 -6.07 -16.47 -19.79
C GLY A 37 -4.72 -16.11 -20.41
N ARG A 38 -3.99 -15.12 -19.87
CA ARG A 38 -2.63 -14.82 -20.29
C ARG A 38 -1.62 -15.56 -19.41
N GLU A 39 -0.64 -16.17 -20.03
CA GLU A 39 0.37 -16.98 -19.37
C GLU A 39 1.60 -16.17 -18.96
N TYR A 40 1.96 -15.15 -19.74
CA TYR A 40 3.11 -14.29 -19.53
C TYR A 40 2.71 -12.86 -19.20
N PRO A 41 3.59 -12.15 -18.41
CA PRO A 41 4.87 -12.57 -17.85
C PRO A 41 4.76 -13.68 -16.82
N LYS A 42 5.84 -14.53 -16.71
CA LYS A 42 6.02 -15.54 -15.66
C LYS A 42 7.13 -15.17 -14.70
N ILE A 43 6.92 -15.48 -13.43
CA ILE A 43 7.91 -15.31 -12.37
C ILE A 43 8.58 -16.66 -12.12
N ASN A 44 9.90 -16.71 -12.18
CA ASN A 44 10.70 -17.89 -11.92
C ASN A 44 11.02 -18.10 -10.43
N PRO A 45 11.48 -19.29 -9.99
CA PRO A 45 11.83 -19.54 -8.60
C PRO A 45 12.91 -18.63 -8.00
N ASP A 46 13.79 -18.08 -8.82
CA ASP A 46 14.81 -17.12 -8.45
C ASP A 46 14.31 -15.66 -8.48
N LEU A 47 13.01 -15.43 -8.70
CA LEU A 47 12.33 -14.17 -8.87
C LEU A 47 12.70 -13.41 -10.16
N SER A 48 13.46 -13.99 -11.07
CA SER A 48 13.58 -13.44 -12.42
C SER A 48 12.24 -13.53 -13.16
N VAL A 49 12.02 -12.67 -14.15
CA VAL A 49 10.74 -12.58 -14.87
C VAL A 49 10.95 -12.88 -16.34
N GLU A 50 10.21 -13.84 -16.86
CA GLU A 50 10.18 -14.14 -18.29
C GLU A 50 9.02 -13.39 -18.95
N PHE A 51 9.36 -12.54 -19.92
CA PHE A 51 8.42 -11.82 -20.77
C PHE A 51 8.38 -12.42 -22.17
N ARG A 52 7.18 -12.47 -22.75
CA ARG A 52 6.95 -12.85 -24.15
C ARG A 52 6.02 -11.86 -24.82
N VAL A 53 6.46 -11.32 -25.94
CA VAL A 53 5.72 -10.29 -26.69
C VAL A 53 5.59 -10.73 -28.16
N ASN A 54 4.35 -10.78 -28.64
CA ASN A 54 4.08 -11.03 -30.04
C ASN A 54 4.04 -9.68 -30.81
N ALA A 55 5.14 -9.35 -31.46
CA ALA A 55 5.29 -8.16 -32.27
C ALA A 55 6.11 -8.53 -33.54
N PRO A 56 5.51 -9.26 -34.50
CA PRO A 56 6.27 -9.86 -35.61
C PRO A 56 6.92 -8.83 -36.52
N GLU A 57 6.31 -7.64 -36.69
CA GLU A 57 6.82 -6.57 -37.55
C GLU A 57 7.80 -5.62 -36.86
N ALA A 58 7.99 -5.74 -35.51
CA ALA A 58 8.88 -4.87 -34.78
C ALA A 58 10.36 -5.14 -35.12
N GLU A 59 11.14 -4.06 -35.17
CA GLU A 59 12.59 -4.11 -35.37
C GLU A 59 13.34 -4.27 -34.03
N ALA A 60 12.80 -3.70 -32.95
CA ALA A 60 13.36 -3.78 -31.60
C ALA A 60 12.25 -3.83 -30.55
N VAL A 61 12.39 -4.74 -29.57
CA VAL A 61 11.49 -4.81 -28.43
C VAL A 61 12.31 -4.90 -27.13
N ALA A 62 11.88 -4.21 -26.09
CA ALA A 62 12.50 -4.28 -24.77
C ALA A 62 11.41 -4.20 -23.66
N VAL A 63 11.77 -4.58 -22.44
CA VAL A 63 11.00 -4.36 -21.23
C VAL A 63 11.72 -3.34 -20.36
N ASP A 64 11.01 -2.29 -19.93
CA ASP A 64 11.48 -1.28 -18.97
C ASP A 64 10.79 -1.58 -17.62
N ILE A 65 11.55 -2.11 -16.66
CA ILE A 65 11.09 -2.47 -15.31
C ILE A 65 12.12 -2.04 -14.27
N CYS A 66 11.69 -1.44 -13.15
CA CYS A 66 12.56 -1.01 -12.06
C CYS A 66 13.72 -0.12 -12.54
N SER A 67 13.46 0.80 -13.47
CA SER A 67 14.44 1.70 -14.08
C SER A 67 15.57 1.00 -14.85
N LYS A 68 15.38 -0.27 -15.23
CA LYS A 68 16.28 -1.03 -16.06
C LYS A 68 15.59 -1.52 -17.34
N VAL A 69 16.24 -1.31 -18.47
CA VAL A 69 15.74 -1.75 -19.77
C VAL A 69 16.40 -3.07 -20.15
N TYR A 70 15.60 -4.07 -20.47
CA TYR A 70 16.01 -5.40 -20.91
C TYR A 70 15.65 -5.59 -22.38
N PRO A 71 16.61 -5.53 -23.31
CA PRO A 71 16.39 -5.83 -24.73
C PRO A 71 15.91 -7.27 -24.89
N MET A 72 14.92 -7.48 -25.76
CA MET A 72 14.38 -8.80 -26.08
C MET A 72 15.01 -9.36 -27.35
N THR A 73 15.03 -10.69 -27.45
CA THR A 73 15.44 -11.40 -28.64
C THR A 73 14.25 -12.11 -29.29
N LYS A 74 14.17 -12.06 -30.61
CA LYS A 74 13.13 -12.74 -31.38
C LYS A 74 13.49 -14.20 -31.55
N ASN A 75 12.61 -15.11 -31.12
CA ASN A 75 12.81 -16.56 -31.27
C ASN A 75 12.43 -17.05 -32.68
N GLU A 76 12.59 -18.34 -32.97
CA GLU A 76 12.29 -18.95 -34.27
C GLU A 76 10.80 -18.84 -34.65
N GLU A 77 9.90 -18.70 -33.66
CA GLU A 77 8.46 -18.54 -33.84
C GLU A 77 8.05 -17.07 -34.10
N GLY A 78 9.01 -16.14 -34.10
CA GLY A 78 8.75 -14.71 -34.28
C GLY A 78 8.28 -13.99 -33.03
N VAL A 79 8.34 -14.63 -31.85
CA VAL A 79 7.98 -14.05 -30.56
C VAL A 79 9.23 -13.46 -29.89
N TRP A 80 9.10 -12.25 -29.36
CA TRP A 80 10.14 -11.60 -28.59
C TRP A 80 10.15 -12.13 -27.16
N VAL A 81 11.34 -12.50 -26.66
CA VAL A 81 11.52 -13.14 -25.34
C VAL A 81 12.67 -12.47 -24.59
N VAL A 82 12.51 -12.28 -23.30
CA VAL A 82 13.58 -11.91 -22.36
C VAL A 82 13.29 -12.50 -20.98
N THR A 83 14.34 -12.90 -20.26
CA THR A 83 14.30 -13.15 -18.82
C THR A 83 15.13 -12.10 -18.14
N THR A 84 14.56 -11.40 -17.16
CA THR A 84 15.23 -10.35 -16.39
C THR A 84 16.22 -10.94 -15.40
N ASP A 85 17.03 -10.10 -14.76
CA ASP A 85 17.64 -10.48 -13.49
C ASP A 85 16.54 -10.73 -12.42
N PRO A 86 16.85 -11.39 -11.28
CA PRO A 86 15.94 -11.47 -10.14
C PRO A 86 15.44 -10.09 -9.73
N GLN A 87 14.13 -9.97 -9.52
CA GLN A 87 13.48 -8.75 -9.09
C GLN A 87 13.26 -8.77 -7.57
N GLU A 88 13.26 -7.60 -6.95
CA GLU A 88 12.93 -7.46 -5.54
C GLU A 88 11.45 -7.82 -5.30
N PRO A 89 11.10 -8.44 -4.15
CA PRO A 89 9.72 -8.66 -3.79
C PRO A 89 8.91 -7.37 -3.72
N GLY A 90 7.72 -7.36 -4.31
CA GLY A 90 6.84 -6.20 -4.28
C GLY A 90 6.12 -5.96 -5.60
N PHE A 91 5.38 -4.85 -5.63
CA PHE A 91 4.60 -4.43 -6.80
C PHE A 91 5.42 -3.45 -7.63
N HIS A 92 5.75 -3.84 -8.86
CA HIS A 92 6.58 -3.05 -9.76
C HIS A 92 5.84 -2.71 -11.05
N TYR A 93 5.86 -1.42 -11.41
CA TYR A 93 5.40 -0.99 -12.74
C TYR A 93 6.41 -1.38 -13.81
N TYR A 94 5.91 -1.75 -14.99
CA TYR A 94 6.75 -1.99 -16.16
C TYR A 94 6.07 -1.53 -17.45
N PHE A 95 6.87 -1.38 -18.49
CA PHE A 95 6.42 -1.01 -19.84
C PHE A 95 7.12 -1.87 -20.87
N LEU A 96 6.45 -2.08 -21.99
CA LEU A 96 7.10 -2.52 -23.23
C LEU A 96 7.64 -1.30 -23.97
N VAL A 97 8.79 -1.48 -24.61
CA VAL A 97 9.35 -0.49 -25.54
C VAL A 97 9.46 -1.16 -26.89
N ILE A 98 8.59 -0.78 -27.84
CA ILE A 98 8.54 -1.36 -29.19
C ILE A 98 8.93 -0.25 -30.19
N ASP A 99 10.03 -0.46 -30.91
CA ASP A 99 10.59 0.49 -31.87
C ASP A 99 10.71 1.91 -31.28
N GLY A 100 11.15 2.00 -30.02
CA GLY A 100 11.32 3.24 -29.28
C GLY A 100 10.06 3.82 -28.66
N VAL A 101 8.88 3.24 -28.89
CA VAL A 101 7.62 3.68 -28.29
C VAL A 101 7.36 2.91 -26.98
N ARG A 102 7.20 3.64 -25.87
CA ARG A 102 6.85 3.09 -24.56
C ARG A 102 5.35 2.89 -24.45
N LEU A 103 4.92 1.68 -24.15
CA LEU A 103 3.49 1.31 -24.05
C LEU A 103 3.25 0.26 -22.97
N SER A 104 2.01 0.11 -22.57
CA SER A 104 1.59 -0.92 -21.64
C SER A 104 1.49 -2.29 -22.32
N ASP A 105 1.82 -3.36 -21.58
CA ASP A 105 1.69 -4.73 -22.05
C ASP A 105 0.20 -5.13 -22.14
N PRO A 106 -0.31 -5.54 -23.31
CA PRO A 106 -1.68 -5.99 -23.45
C PRO A 106 -1.99 -7.31 -22.73
N SER A 107 -0.98 -7.99 -22.19
CA SER A 107 -1.16 -9.20 -21.37
C SER A 107 -1.33 -8.90 -19.88
N SER A 108 -1.05 -7.67 -19.44
CA SER A 108 -1.15 -7.23 -18.05
C SER A 108 -2.42 -6.43 -17.78
N GLN A 109 -2.96 -6.55 -16.57
CA GLN A 109 -3.87 -5.56 -16.05
C GLN A 109 -3.19 -4.18 -16.05
N LEU A 110 -3.99 -3.12 -16.20
CA LEU A 110 -3.49 -1.74 -16.19
C LEU A 110 -3.74 -1.09 -14.83
N PHE A 111 -2.76 -0.33 -14.36
CA PHE A 111 -2.77 0.40 -13.11
C PHE A 111 -2.41 1.85 -13.37
N PHE A 112 -3.14 2.78 -12.78
CA PHE A 112 -2.73 4.19 -12.85
C PHE A 112 -1.65 4.44 -11.80
N GLY A 113 -0.47 4.81 -12.27
CA GLY A 113 0.69 5.12 -11.43
C GLY A 113 1.75 5.85 -12.23
N CYS A 114 2.61 6.63 -11.56
CA CYS A 114 3.59 7.49 -12.24
C CYS A 114 2.93 8.44 -13.27
N SER A 115 1.70 8.87 -13.03
CA SER A 115 0.86 9.73 -13.90
C SER A 115 0.49 9.13 -15.28
N VAL A 116 0.60 7.82 -15.43
CA VAL A 116 0.24 7.10 -16.67
C VAL A 116 -0.43 5.75 -16.35
N MET A 117 -1.10 5.18 -17.35
CA MET A 117 -1.55 3.79 -17.28
C MET A 117 -0.36 2.87 -17.55
N ALA A 118 0.03 2.11 -16.56
CA ALA A 118 1.18 1.21 -16.59
C ALA A 118 0.75 -0.25 -16.43
N SER A 119 1.52 -1.15 -17.01
CA SER A 119 1.51 -2.56 -16.64
C SER A 119 2.22 -2.75 -15.31
N ALA A 120 1.94 -3.84 -14.61
CA ALA A 120 2.64 -4.13 -13.38
C ALA A 120 2.83 -5.63 -13.15
N ILE A 121 3.80 -5.93 -12.31
CA ILE A 121 4.04 -7.28 -11.80
C ILE A 121 4.13 -7.25 -10.28
N ASP A 122 3.50 -8.21 -9.62
CA ASP A 122 3.54 -8.37 -8.16
C ASP A 122 4.44 -9.56 -7.83
N ILE A 123 5.69 -9.27 -7.46
CA ILE A 123 6.70 -10.28 -7.11
C ILE A 123 6.43 -10.74 -5.68
N PRO A 124 6.16 -12.03 -5.42
CA PRO A 124 5.79 -12.49 -4.09
C PRO A 124 6.93 -12.39 -3.10
N GLU A 125 6.59 -12.02 -1.86
CA GLU A 125 7.51 -11.98 -0.72
C GLU A 125 7.34 -13.22 0.14
N ALA A 126 8.44 -13.94 0.38
CA ALA A 126 8.42 -15.15 1.18
C ALA A 126 7.93 -14.86 2.63
N GLY A 127 6.96 -15.65 3.09
CA GLY A 127 6.35 -15.46 4.42
C GLY A 127 5.31 -14.33 4.53
N CYS A 128 5.11 -13.53 3.49
CA CYS A 128 4.13 -12.44 3.45
C CYS A 128 2.82 -12.86 2.79
N ASP A 129 1.79 -13.09 3.58
CA ASP A 129 0.47 -13.52 3.08
C ASP A 129 -0.68 -12.55 3.41
N PHE A 130 -0.40 -11.46 4.10
CA PHE A 130 -1.44 -10.57 4.64
C PHE A 130 -2.21 -9.83 3.54
N TYR A 131 -1.62 -9.63 2.36
CA TYR A 131 -2.23 -9.02 1.18
C TYR A 131 -2.62 -10.04 0.09
N LEU A 132 -2.51 -11.35 0.38
CA LEU A 132 -2.92 -12.39 -0.55
C LEU A 132 -4.36 -12.86 -0.24
N PRO A 133 -5.22 -13.03 -1.27
CA PRO A 133 -6.59 -13.46 -1.06
C PRO A 133 -6.66 -14.91 -0.55
N LYS A 134 -7.43 -15.14 0.51
CA LYS A 134 -7.60 -16.46 1.15
C LYS A 134 -9.00 -17.01 0.90
N LYS A 135 -9.13 -18.25 0.45
CA LYS A 135 -10.39 -18.88 0.02
C LYS A 135 -11.48 -18.93 1.10
N LYS A 136 -11.09 -18.98 2.39
CA LYS A 136 -12.02 -19.14 3.52
C LYS A 136 -12.23 -17.86 4.34
N VAL A 137 -11.86 -16.72 3.80
CA VAL A 137 -12.05 -15.41 4.42
C VAL A 137 -13.26 -14.75 3.77
N ASP A 138 -14.20 -14.30 4.59
CA ASP A 138 -15.34 -13.52 4.13
C ASP A 138 -14.86 -12.20 3.52
N ARG A 139 -15.48 -11.82 2.40
CA ARG A 139 -15.05 -10.67 1.62
C ARG A 139 -15.93 -9.46 1.88
N GLY A 140 -15.29 -8.35 2.18
CA GLY A 140 -15.92 -7.03 2.08
C GLY A 140 -16.15 -6.64 0.63
N GLU A 141 -16.74 -5.48 0.44
CA GLU A 141 -17.01 -4.91 -0.88
C GLU A 141 -16.28 -3.58 -1.05
N VAL A 142 -15.84 -3.30 -2.26
CA VAL A 142 -15.34 -1.97 -2.64
C VAL A 142 -16.40 -1.30 -3.52
N ARG A 143 -17.00 -0.24 -3.02
CA ARG A 143 -18.11 0.49 -3.65
C ARG A 143 -17.61 1.77 -4.28
N MET A 144 -17.85 1.99 -5.56
CA MET A 144 -17.58 3.24 -6.24
C MET A 144 -18.72 4.23 -5.95
N GLN A 145 -18.38 5.39 -5.38
CA GLN A 145 -19.31 6.48 -5.11
C GLN A 145 -19.02 7.66 -6.01
N ARG A 146 -20.05 8.17 -6.67
CA ARG A 146 -20.00 9.43 -7.41
C ARG A 146 -20.75 10.51 -6.64
N TYR A 147 -20.18 11.71 -6.59
CA TYR A 147 -20.80 12.87 -6.01
C TYR A 147 -20.38 14.13 -6.78
N TRP A 148 -21.22 15.13 -6.74
CA TRP A 148 -20.91 16.44 -7.29
C TRP A 148 -20.12 17.24 -6.25
N SER A 149 -19.02 17.83 -6.64
CA SER A 149 -18.26 18.79 -5.82
C SER A 149 -18.62 20.20 -6.21
N ASP A 150 -19.19 20.93 -5.27
CA ASP A 150 -19.47 22.35 -5.47
C ASP A 150 -18.20 23.20 -5.44
N ILE A 151 -17.15 22.71 -4.78
CA ILE A 151 -15.84 23.38 -4.71
C ILE A 151 -15.14 23.29 -6.08
N GLU A 152 -15.10 22.11 -6.70
CA GLU A 152 -14.47 21.91 -8.02
C GLU A 152 -15.41 22.16 -9.19
N GLN A 153 -16.72 22.28 -8.97
CA GLN A 153 -17.74 22.36 -10.01
C GLN A 153 -17.65 21.18 -10.99
N ASN A 154 -17.42 19.97 -10.45
CA ASN A 154 -17.22 18.77 -11.24
C ASN A 154 -17.67 17.51 -10.49
N TRP A 155 -17.89 16.41 -11.24
CA TRP A 155 -18.12 15.10 -10.68
C TRP A 155 -16.82 14.49 -10.13
N ARG A 156 -16.89 14.01 -8.89
CA ARG A 156 -15.82 13.27 -8.23
C ARG A 156 -16.20 11.83 -8.01
N VAL A 157 -15.19 11.00 -7.83
CA VAL A 157 -15.32 9.57 -7.52
C VAL A 157 -14.47 9.27 -6.30
N CYS A 158 -15.00 8.49 -5.37
CA CYS A 158 -14.23 7.82 -4.35
C CYS A 158 -14.60 6.32 -4.29
N TYR A 159 -13.71 5.51 -3.75
CA TYR A 159 -13.97 4.11 -3.47
C TYR A 159 -14.11 3.91 -1.96
N VAL A 160 -15.10 3.12 -1.55
CA VAL A 160 -15.39 2.84 -0.14
C VAL A 160 -15.36 1.35 0.07
N TYR A 161 -14.36 0.88 0.83
CA TYR A 161 -14.40 -0.48 1.34
C TYR A 161 -15.41 -0.57 2.49
N VAL A 162 -16.28 -1.58 2.45
CA VAL A 162 -17.20 -1.93 3.52
C VAL A 162 -16.92 -3.37 3.95
N PRO A 163 -16.87 -3.67 5.29
CA PRO A 163 -16.57 -5.03 5.77
C PRO A 163 -17.70 -6.02 5.43
N ALA A 164 -17.36 -7.31 5.31
CA ALA A 164 -18.30 -8.37 4.93
C ALA A 164 -19.59 -8.40 5.78
N GLU A 165 -19.48 -8.02 7.04
CA GLU A 165 -20.64 -7.96 7.96
C GLU A 165 -21.58 -6.77 7.76
N TYR A 166 -21.21 -5.81 6.89
CA TYR A 166 -21.92 -4.53 6.77
C TYR A 166 -23.41 -4.71 6.50
N GLU A 167 -23.79 -5.50 5.49
CA GLU A 167 -25.21 -5.70 5.16
C GLU A 167 -25.94 -6.60 6.16
N SER A 168 -25.25 -7.54 6.81
CA SER A 168 -25.85 -8.45 7.79
C SER A 168 -26.08 -7.83 9.17
N LYS A 169 -25.48 -6.65 9.43
CA LYS A 169 -25.61 -5.90 10.69
C LYS A 169 -26.15 -4.48 10.44
N PRO A 170 -27.43 -4.32 10.10
CA PRO A 170 -27.99 -3.04 9.64
C PRO A 170 -27.97 -1.94 10.71
N ASP A 171 -27.98 -2.30 12.00
CA ASP A 171 -27.98 -1.33 13.11
C ASP A 171 -26.55 -0.93 13.54
N LYS A 172 -25.52 -1.63 13.07
CA LYS A 172 -24.14 -1.32 13.45
C LYS A 172 -23.64 -0.11 12.67
N ARG A 173 -22.96 0.80 13.39
CA ARG A 173 -22.22 1.92 12.84
C ARG A 173 -20.72 1.62 12.89
N TYR A 174 -19.96 2.20 11.98
CA TYR A 174 -18.57 1.88 11.75
C TYR A 174 -17.70 3.13 11.81
N PRO A 175 -16.52 3.04 12.40
CA PRO A 175 -15.49 4.09 12.26
C PRO A 175 -15.01 4.17 10.81
N VAL A 176 -14.34 5.26 10.46
CA VAL A 176 -13.94 5.55 9.07
C VAL A 176 -12.46 5.92 8.99
N LEU A 177 -11.73 5.23 8.12
CA LEU A 177 -10.38 5.60 7.69
C LEU A 177 -10.48 6.30 6.32
N TYR A 178 -10.00 7.54 6.22
CA TYR A 178 -9.76 8.25 4.96
C TYR A 178 -8.31 8.00 4.53
N LEU A 179 -8.12 7.25 3.43
CA LEU A 179 -6.82 6.72 3.01
C LEU A 179 -6.40 7.31 1.66
N GLN A 180 -5.33 8.12 1.66
CA GLN A 180 -4.92 8.92 0.52
C GLN A 180 -3.75 8.29 -0.26
N HIS A 181 -3.85 8.35 -1.59
CA HIS A 181 -2.80 7.91 -2.52
C HIS A 181 -1.64 8.92 -2.63
N GLY A 182 -0.59 8.56 -3.34
CA GLY A 182 0.57 9.41 -3.62
C GLY A 182 0.45 10.27 -4.86
N GLY A 183 1.45 11.11 -5.08
CA GLY A 183 1.55 11.88 -6.33
C GLY A 183 1.67 10.97 -7.56
N GLY A 184 0.91 11.29 -8.61
CA GLY A 184 0.90 10.50 -9.84
C GLY A 184 0.07 9.21 -9.78
N GLU A 185 -0.75 9.05 -8.74
CA GLU A 185 -1.72 7.97 -8.59
C GLU A 185 -3.15 8.53 -8.52
N ASP A 186 -4.15 7.67 -8.34
CA ASP A 186 -5.55 8.04 -8.23
C ASP A 186 -6.27 7.27 -7.12
N GLU A 187 -7.56 7.48 -6.98
CA GLU A 187 -8.42 6.84 -5.99
C GLU A 187 -8.46 5.31 -6.07
N THR A 188 -7.98 4.71 -7.16
CA THR A 188 -7.94 3.25 -7.33
C THR A 188 -6.66 2.64 -6.75
N GLY A 189 -5.62 3.42 -6.50
CA GLY A 189 -4.28 2.95 -6.11
C GLY A 189 -4.30 2.06 -4.88
N TRP A 190 -4.93 2.50 -3.81
CA TRP A 190 -5.01 1.71 -2.57
C TRP A 190 -5.82 0.41 -2.72
N VAL A 191 -6.83 0.38 -3.58
CA VAL A 191 -7.58 -0.86 -3.86
C VAL A 191 -6.74 -1.81 -4.69
N ARG A 192 -6.17 -1.33 -5.80
CA ARG A 192 -5.57 -2.19 -6.81
C ARG A 192 -4.13 -2.55 -6.50
N GLN A 193 -3.27 -1.57 -6.30
CA GLN A 193 -1.86 -1.75 -5.94
C GLN A 193 -1.70 -2.04 -4.45
N GLY A 194 -2.41 -1.28 -3.60
CA GLY A 194 -2.34 -1.36 -2.14
C GLY A 194 -3.02 -2.58 -1.52
N LYS A 195 -3.97 -3.23 -2.23
CA LYS A 195 -4.71 -4.42 -1.77
C LYS A 195 -5.47 -4.19 -0.45
N THR A 196 -5.98 -2.97 -0.25
CA THR A 196 -6.65 -2.57 1.00
C THR A 196 -7.78 -3.50 1.40
N ASP A 197 -8.63 -3.90 0.46
CA ASP A 197 -9.74 -4.83 0.68
C ASP A 197 -9.26 -6.19 1.22
N VAL A 198 -8.23 -6.76 0.59
CA VAL A 198 -7.66 -8.05 0.99
C VAL A 198 -6.96 -7.96 2.35
N ILE A 199 -6.23 -6.87 2.61
CA ILE A 199 -5.58 -6.62 3.91
C ILE A 199 -6.62 -6.53 5.01
N MET A 200 -7.68 -5.74 4.82
CA MET A 200 -8.77 -5.58 5.77
C MET A 200 -9.49 -6.92 6.03
N ASP A 201 -9.91 -7.64 4.99
CA ASP A 201 -10.58 -8.94 5.12
C ASP A 201 -9.74 -9.94 5.92
N ASN A 202 -8.44 -10.04 5.60
CA ASN A 202 -7.53 -10.95 6.31
C ASN A 202 -7.33 -10.57 7.78
N LEU A 203 -7.28 -9.27 8.11
CA LEU A 203 -7.16 -8.80 9.49
C LEU A 203 -8.45 -9.00 10.28
N LEU A 204 -9.61 -8.72 9.67
CA LEU A 204 -10.92 -8.93 10.29
C LEU A 204 -11.17 -10.41 10.58
N ALA A 205 -10.83 -11.31 9.66
CA ALA A 205 -10.92 -12.75 9.88
C ALA A 205 -10.06 -13.25 11.05
N LYS A 206 -8.91 -12.58 11.29
CA LYS A 206 -8.01 -12.85 12.41
C LYS A 206 -8.37 -12.06 13.69
N ARG A 207 -9.40 -11.21 13.66
CA ARG A 207 -9.78 -10.29 14.74
C ARG A 207 -8.63 -9.39 15.20
N LYS A 208 -7.81 -8.93 14.25
CA LYS A 208 -6.66 -8.05 14.51
C LYS A 208 -6.95 -6.58 14.22
N ALA A 209 -8.00 -6.28 13.48
CA ALA A 209 -8.50 -4.93 13.26
C ALA A 209 -9.97 -4.83 13.65
N GLU A 210 -10.42 -3.63 13.99
CA GLU A 210 -11.84 -3.32 14.16
C GLU A 210 -12.51 -3.21 12.78
N PRO A 211 -13.76 -3.68 12.63
CA PRO A 211 -14.52 -3.45 11.40
C PRO A 211 -14.74 -1.96 11.17
N MET A 212 -14.24 -1.45 10.04
CA MET A 212 -14.28 -0.04 9.67
C MET A 212 -14.60 0.13 8.19
N LEU A 213 -15.03 1.32 7.81
CA LEU A 213 -15.06 1.77 6.41
C LEU A 213 -13.69 2.33 6.03
N VAL A 214 -13.24 2.11 4.79
CA VAL A 214 -12.05 2.78 4.26
C VAL A 214 -12.44 3.56 3.01
N VAL A 215 -12.25 4.88 3.06
CA VAL A 215 -12.58 5.80 1.95
C VAL A 215 -11.30 6.20 1.24
N MET A 216 -11.23 5.92 -0.04
CA MET A 216 -10.09 6.22 -0.92
C MET A 216 -10.56 7.19 -2.00
N GLU A 217 -9.97 8.38 -2.04
CA GLU A 217 -10.42 9.47 -2.90
C GLU A 217 -9.27 10.08 -3.69
N PHE A 218 -9.59 10.75 -4.81
CA PHE A 218 -8.63 11.48 -5.61
C PHE A 218 -8.14 12.74 -4.87
N GLY A 219 -6.87 12.71 -4.43
CA GLY A 219 -6.28 13.74 -3.59
C GLY A 219 -5.56 14.87 -4.34
N GLN A 220 -5.48 14.83 -5.68
CA GLN A 220 -4.79 15.85 -6.49
C GLN A 220 -5.78 16.90 -7.01
N SER A 221 -6.31 17.72 -6.14
CA SER A 221 -7.37 18.70 -6.45
C SER A 221 -6.85 20.11 -6.33
N GLY A 222 -5.92 20.52 -7.15
CA GLY A 222 -5.51 21.92 -7.32
C GLY A 222 -5.27 22.76 -6.04
N GLY A 223 -5.08 22.10 -4.88
CA GLY A 223 -4.88 22.76 -3.57
C GLY A 223 -6.13 22.83 -2.69
N ASP A 224 -7.31 22.46 -3.17
CA ASP A 224 -8.55 22.51 -2.40
C ASP A 224 -8.99 21.18 -1.78
N PHE A 225 -8.15 20.13 -1.89
CA PHE A 225 -8.50 18.80 -1.39
C PHE A 225 -8.93 18.81 0.08
N GLY A 226 -8.26 19.55 0.95
CA GLY A 226 -8.64 19.66 2.36
C GLY A 226 -10.06 20.19 2.54
N LYS A 227 -10.47 21.23 1.79
CA LYS A 227 -11.83 21.77 1.83
C LYS A 227 -12.84 20.76 1.32
N ILE A 228 -12.51 20.05 0.23
CA ILE A 228 -13.37 19.01 -0.36
C ILE A 228 -13.56 17.89 0.66
N LEU A 229 -12.48 17.36 1.23
CA LEU A 229 -12.54 16.30 2.22
C LEU A 229 -13.42 16.68 3.41
N LEU A 230 -13.17 17.84 4.01
CA LEU A 230 -13.83 18.29 5.23
C LEU A 230 -15.30 18.71 5.00
N ASN A 231 -15.60 19.39 3.89
CA ASN A 231 -16.91 20.00 3.68
C ASN A 231 -17.82 19.22 2.73
N GLU A 232 -17.28 18.30 1.94
CA GLU A 232 -18.07 17.54 0.95
C GLU A 232 -17.96 16.04 1.15
N THR A 233 -16.74 15.47 1.16
CA THR A 233 -16.57 14.00 1.21
C THR A 233 -17.01 13.43 2.55
N ILE A 234 -16.55 13.97 3.68
CA ILE A 234 -16.94 13.48 5.01
C ILE A 234 -18.45 13.57 5.21
N PRO A 235 -19.12 14.72 4.98
CA PRO A 235 -20.58 14.80 5.09
C PRO A 235 -21.33 13.85 4.14
N MET A 236 -20.83 13.66 2.93
CA MET A 236 -21.43 12.73 1.97
C MET A 236 -21.33 11.27 2.47
N ILE A 237 -20.15 10.86 2.97
CA ILE A 237 -19.94 9.52 3.54
C ILE A 237 -20.82 9.31 4.76
N ASP A 238 -20.87 10.27 5.68
CA ASP A 238 -21.71 10.18 6.89
C ASP A 238 -23.21 10.11 6.57
N SER A 239 -23.65 10.73 5.46
CA SER A 239 -25.04 10.68 5.01
C SER A 239 -25.43 9.37 4.30
N ARG A 240 -24.48 8.72 3.63
CA ARG A 240 -24.74 7.54 2.79
C ARG A 240 -24.41 6.21 3.47
N TYR A 241 -23.55 6.26 4.49
CA TYR A 241 -23.06 5.07 5.19
C TYR A 241 -23.34 5.16 6.68
N ARG A 242 -23.38 4.02 7.33
CA ARG A 242 -23.56 3.92 8.78
C ARG A 242 -22.24 4.18 9.51
N THR A 243 -21.89 5.45 9.64
CA THR A 243 -20.66 5.90 10.28
C THR A 243 -20.88 6.24 11.75
N VAL A 244 -19.82 6.13 12.57
CA VAL A 244 -19.73 6.81 13.87
C VAL A 244 -19.10 8.16 13.60
N ALA A 245 -19.92 9.23 13.62
CA ALA A 245 -19.56 10.54 13.11
C ALA A 245 -18.92 11.45 14.17
N ASP A 246 -17.84 11.00 14.81
CA ASP A 246 -17.03 11.78 15.74
C ASP A 246 -15.55 11.64 15.45
N ASN A 247 -14.69 12.47 16.05
CA ASN A 247 -13.27 12.51 15.78
C ASN A 247 -12.54 11.23 16.24
N ARG A 248 -12.97 10.60 17.36
CA ARG A 248 -12.34 9.39 17.89
C ARG A 248 -12.52 8.18 16.97
N HIS A 249 -13.57 8.22 16.15
CA HIS A 249 -13.88 7.18 15.18
C HIS A 249 -13.55 7.58 13.73
N ARG A 250 -12.71 8.62 13.55
CA ARG A 250 -12.16 8.97 12.24
C ARG A 250 -10.64 8.92 12.25
N ALA A 251 -10.10 8.33 11.19
CA ALA A 251 -8.67 8.28 10.92
C ALA A 251 -8.38 8.90 9.55
N MET A 252 -7.23 9.53 9.41
CA MET A 252 -6.68 9.93 8.12
C MET A 252 -5.28 9.36 7.96
N ALA A 253 -5.03 8.69 6.84
CA ALA A 253 -3.70 8.18 6.51
C ALA A 253 -3.41 8.31 5.02
N GLY A 254 -2.13 8.21 4.66
CA GLY A 254 -1.75 8.19 3.25
C GLY A 254 -0.26 8.02 3.02
N LEU A 255 0.07 7.70 1.76
CA LEU A 255 1.43 7.51 1.32
C LEU A 255 1.95 8.77 0.59
N SER A 256 3.24 9.08 0.73
CA SER A 256 3.93 10.15 0.00
C SER A 256 3.18 11.50 0.09
N MET A 257 2.59 11.98 -1.01
CA MET A 257 1.71 13.16 -1.04
C MET A 257 0.54 13.01 -0.04
N GLY A 258 -0.13 11.84 -0.03
CA GLY A 258 -1.22 11.54 0.91
C GLY A 258 -0.77 11.57 2.38
N GLY A 259 0.48 11.21 2.66
CA GLY A 259 1.08 11.38 3.99
C GLY A 259 1.24 12.86 4.37
N GLY A 260 1.64 13.71 3.41
CA GLY A 260 1.66 15.16 3.58
C GLY A 260 0.26 15.74 3.82
N GLN A 261 -0.76 15.21 3.14
CA GLN A 261 -2.16 15.58 3.36
C GLN A 261 -2.65 15.13 4.75
N SER A 262 -2.26 13.93 5.20
CA SER A 262 -2.59 13.46 6.55
C SER A 262 -1.99 14.37 7.63
N TRP A 263 -0.80 14.94 7.39
CA TRP A 263 -0.22 15.96 8.25
C TRP A 263 -0.97 17.28 8.17
N SER A 264 -1.10 17.84 6.97
CA SER A 264 -1.60 19.22 6.77
C SER A 264 -3.11 19.36 6.96
N ILE A 265 -3.86 18.27 6.85
CA ILE A 265 -5.31 18.23 7.04
C ILE A 265 -5.65 17.45 8.31
N GLY A 266 -5.27 16.17 8.39
CA GLY A 266 -5.66 15.30 9.49
C GLY A 266 -5.15 15.79 10.85
N LEU A 267 -3.86 16.04 10.97
CA LEU A 267 -3.24 16.50 12.23
C LEU A 267 -3.67 17.94 12.61
N LYS A 268 -4.05 18.77 11.63
CA LYS A 268 -4.46 20.17 11.88
C LYS A 268 -5.95 20.32 12.17
N HIS A 269 -6.71 19.22 12.12
CA HIS A 269 -8.14 19.18 12.43
C HIS A 269 -8.44 18.12 13.49
N PRO A 270 -7.94 18.27 14.75
CA PRO A 270 -8.16 17.30 15.81
C PRO A 270 -9.64 17.17 16.21
N GLU A 271 -10.47 18.16 15.89
CA GLU A 271 -11.92 18.11 16.04
C GLU A 271 -12.60 17.16 15.05
N VAL A 272 -11.87 16.74 13.99
CA VAL A 272 -12.36 15.82 12.96
C VAL A 272 -11.69 14.45 13.03
N PHE A 273 -10.38 14.42 13.31
CA PHE A 273 -9.56 13.22 13.30
C PHE A 273 -8.73 13.10 14.57
N SER A 274 -8.74 11.93 15.21
CA SER A 274 -7.83 11.60 16.32
C SER A 274 -6.81 10.50 15.98
N ASN A 275 -6.86 9.94 14.76
CA ASN A 275 -5.97 8.86 14.35
C ASN A 275 -5.29 9.23 13.02
N ILE A 276 -3.96 9.37 13.06
CA ILE A 276 -3.17 9.89 11.95
C ILE A 276 -2.08 8.91 11.52
N GLY A 277 -2.03 8.60 10.22
CA GLY A 277 -1.00 7.74 9.61
C GLY A 277 -0.26 8.45 8.47
N ILE A 278 1.06 8.47 8.53
CA ILE A 278 1.93 9.14 7.55
C ILE A 278 2.95 8.13 7.01
N PHE A 279 2.82 7.75 5.74
CA PHE A 279 3.65 6.73 5.12
C PHE A 279 4.58 7.35 4.08
N SER A 280 5.90 7.23 4.26
CA SER A 280 6.94 7.68 3.31
C SER A 280 6.74 9.11 2.79
N SER A 281 6.37 10.06 3.65
CA SER A 281 6.05 11.42 3.22
C SER A 281 7.30 12.26 2.97
N GLY A 282 7.29 13.06 1.90
CA GLY A 282 8.34 14.04 1.59
C GLY A 282 8.32 15.27 2.52
N MET A 283 7.26 15.49 3.29
CA MET A 283 7.16 16.64 4.18
C MET A 283 8.26 16.69 5.27
N PHE A 284 8.84 15.55 5.64
CA PHE A 284 9.94 15.48 6.59
C PHE A 284 11.31 15.84 5.99
N GLY A 285 11.38 16.10 4.70
CA GLY A 285 12.61 16.37 3.95
C GLY A 285 13.04 15.20 3.07
N GLY A 286 14.21 15.36 2.47
CA GLY A 286 14.76 14.41 1.49
C GLY A 286 14.29 14.68 0.06
N VAL A 287 15.01 14.14 -0.91
CA VAL A 287 14.80 14.39 -2.34
C VAL A 287 14.82 15.91 -2.63
N SER A 288 13.75 16.52 -3.05
CA SER A 288 13.68 17.96 -3.39
C SER A 288 13.00 18.80 -2.31
N TYR A 289 12.79 18.27 -1.10
CA TYR A 289 12.08 18.95 -0.03
C TYR A 289 13.03 19.59 0.98
N ALA A 290 12.62 20.70 1.56
CA ALA A 290 13.36 21.34 2.65
C ALA A 290 13.40 20.45 3.90
N PRO A 291 14.44 20.56 4.75
CA PRO A 291 14.46 19.90 6.05
C PRO A 291 13.23 20.25 6.89
N PHE A 292 12.77 19.28 7.69
CA PHE A 292 11.65 19.47 8.62
C PHE A 292 11.99 20.50 9.70
N ASP A 293 11.16 21.51 9.85
CA ASP A 293 11.27 22.54 10.88
C ASP A 293 10.13 22.38 11.89
N LEU A 294 10.42 21.77 13.02
CA LEU A 294 9.42 21.48 14.06
C LEU A 294 8.69 22.74 14.55
N ALA A 295 9.39 23.87 14.71
CA ALA A 295 8.78 25.10 15.19
C ALA A 295 7.78 25.70 14.21
N LYS A 296 7.99 25.45 12.93
CA LYS A 296 7.08 25.90 11.86
C LYS A 296 5.95 24.90 11.64
N GLU A 297 6.26 23.61 11.60
CA GLU A 297 5.34 22.55 11.16
C GLU A 297 4.41 22.07 12.29
N ALA A 298 4.87 22.08 13.56
CA ALA A 298 4.09 21.66 14.72
C ALA A 298 4.32 22.60 15.94
N PRO A 299 4.02 23.91 15.83
CA PRO A 299 4.17 24.83 16.95
C PRO A 299 3.26 24.47 18.15
N GLU A 300 2.13 23.85 17.93
CA GLU A 300 1.21 23.35 18.95
C GLU A 300 1.85 22.24 19.82
N LEU A 301 2.66 21.38 19.25
CA LEU A 301 3.42 20.37 20.00
C LEU A 301 4.43 21.05 20.94
N LEU A 302 5.13 22.10 20.48
CA LEU A 302 6.09 22.82 21.29
C LEU A 302 5.41 23.66 22.38
N ALA A 303 4.19 24.12 22.14
CA ALA A 303 3.44 24.94 23.10
C ALA A 303 2.88 24.10 24.25
N ASP A 304 2.28 22.95 23.96
CA ASP A 304 1.68 22.04 24.94
C ASP A 304 1.70 20.59 24.44
N PRO A 305 2.77 19.84 24.71
CA PRO A 305 2.90 18.43 24.29
C PRO A 305 1.78 17.53 24.83
N GLN A 306 1.28 17.79 26.04
CA GLN A 306 0.21 16.98 26.62
C GLN A 306 -1.11 17.20 25.87
N ALA A 307 -1.49 18.42 25.63
CA ALA A 307 -2.70 18.75 24.86
C ALA A 307 -2.58 18.22 23.41
N PHE A 308 -1.39 18.23 22.83
CA PHE A 308 -1.14 17.65 21.51
C PHE A 308 -1.43 16.13 21.51
N ASN A 309 -0.89 15.40 22.48
CA ASN A 309 -1.10 13.95 22.61
C ASN A 309 -2.55 13.61 22.95
N ASP A 310 -3.22 14.36 23.84
CA ASP A 310 -4.61 14.14 24.25
C ASP A 310 -5.61 14.25 23.08
N ASN A 311 -5.24 14.93 22.00
CA ASN A 311 -6.02 15.02 20.78
C ASN A 311 -5.89 13.80 19.87
N LEU A 312 -4.90 12.93 20.10
CA LEU A 312 -4.53 11.82 19.22
C LEU A 312 -4.66 10.47 19.95
N ASP A 313 -5.47 9.55 19.39
CA ASP A 313 -5.49 8.17 19.84
C ASP A 313 -4.34 7.36 19.21
N VAL A 314 -4.02 7.66 17.94
CA VAL A 314 -2.91 7.05 17.22
C VAL A 314 -2.20 8.11 16.37
N PHE A 315 -0.90 8.27 16.60
CA PHE A 315 -0.01 9.00 15.70
C PHE A 315 1.07 8.05 15.17
N TYR A 316 0.93 7.66 13.91
CA TYR A 316 1.77 6.65 13.27
C TYR A 316 2.53 7.24 12.10
N ILE A 317 3.85 6.97 12.05
CA ILE A 317 4.73 7.37 10.94
C ILE A 317 5.49 6.14 10.48
N SER A 318 5.64 5.95 9.18
CA SER A 318 6.45 4.87 8.62
C SER A 318 7.20 5.29 7.36
N CYS A 319 8.26 4.52 7.03
CA CYS A 319 9.05 4.73 5.82
C CYS A 319 9.68 3.41 5.36
N GLY A 320 9.97 3.30 4.06
CA GLY A 320 10.81 2.22 3.55
C GLY A 320 12.27 2.38 4.00
N GLU A 321 12.96 1.28 4.30
CA GLU A 321 14.36 1.30 4.78
C GLU A 321 15.35 1.83 3.74
N THR A 322 15.03 1.68 2.45
CA THR A 322 15.83 2.20 1.33
C THR A 322 15.15 3.40 0.64
N ASP A 323 14.05 3.93 1.20
CA ASP A 323 13.43 5.17 0.71
C ASP A 323 14.40 6.34 0.94
N PRO A 324 14.68 7.20 -0.06
CA PRO A 324 15.52 8.38 0.11
C PRO A 324 15.07 9.33 1.24
N ARG A 325 13.85 9.18 1.76
CA ARG A 325 13.27 10.00 2.83
C ARG A 325 13.54 9.45 4.23
N ILE A 326 14.06 8.21 4.36
CA ILE A 326 14.14 7.52 5.65
C ILE A 326 14.92 8.30 6.71
N THR A 327 16.11 8.81 6.37
CA THR A 327 16.97 9.55 7.31
C THR A 327 16.28 10.83 7.81
N HIS A 328 15.61 11.55 6.94
CA HIS A 328 14.86 12.77 7.29
C HIS A 328 13.62 12.45 8.12
N THR A 329 12.91 11.37 7.78
CA THR A 329 11.76 10.91 8.57
C THR A 329 12.16 10.52 9.98
N GLN A 330 13.25 9.76 10.15
CA GLN A 330 13.78 9.39 11.45
C GLN A 330 14.19 10.61 12.28
N ALA A 331 14.91 11.55 11.68
CA ALA A 331 15.32 12.78 12.38
C ALA A 331 14.10 13.62 12.81
N ALA A 332 13.05 13.73 11.98
CA ALA A 332 11.82 14.42 12.33
C ALA A 332 11.07 13.72 13.48
N VAL A 333 10.97 12.38 13.45
CA VAL A 333 10.36 11.59 14.53
C VAL A 333 11.11 11.78 15.84
N GLU A 334 12.44 11.74 15.81
CA GLU A 334 13.28 11.96 17.00
C GLU A 334 13.09 13.37 17.56
N ALA A 335 13.06 14.39 16.70
CA ALA A 335 12.82 15.78 17.13
C ALA A 335 11.43 15.95 17.78
N MET A 336 10.38 15.39 17.19
CA MET A 336 9.03 15.42 17.75
C MET A 336 8.93 14.65 19.07
N ARG A 337 9.54 13.46 19.18
CA ARG A 337 9.61 12.68 20.44
C ARG A 337 10.36 13.44 21.53
N ALA A 338 11.47 14.11 21.18
CA ALA A 338 12.20 14.95 22.12
C ALA A 338 11.38 16.14 22.61
N ALA A 339 10.44 16.62 21.81
CA ALA A 339 9.46 17.65 22.19
C ALA A 339 8.24 17.09 22.94
N GLY A 340 8.16 15.79 23.19
CA GLY A 340 7.11 15.13 23.97
C GLY A 340 5.99 14.47 23.18
N ALA A 341 6.10 14.35 21.84
CA ALA A 341 5.07 13.66 21.04
C ALA A 341 5.12 12.13 21.25
N GLU A 342 3.95 11.51 21.38
CA GLU A 342 3.77 10.06 21.41
C GLU A 342 3.58 9.54 19.98
N ILE A 343 4.61 8.93 19.40
CA ILE A 343 4.63 8.50 18.00
C ILE A 343 4.98 7.01 17.89
N HIS A 344 4.16 6.27 17.17
CA HIS A 344 4.54 4.95 16.67
C HIS A 344 5.33 5.13 15.37
N PHE A 345 6.55 4.60 15.31
CA PHE A 345 7.37 4.66 14.11
C PHE A 345 7.81 3.27 13.68
N SER A 346 7.64 2.95 12.39
CA SER A 346 8.06 1.70 11.77
C SER A 346 8.84 1.95 10.48
N ALA A 347 9.91 1.19 10.28
CA ALA A 347 10.61 1.10 9.00
C ALA A 347 10.44 -0.32 8.44
N PHE A 348 10.26 -0.43 7.12
CA PHE A 348 10.03 -1.69 6.45
C PHE A 348 11.01 -1.88 5.30
N PRO A 349 11.46 -3.12 5.02
CA PRO A 349 12.24 -3.41 3.81
C PRO A 349 11.54 -2.90 2.55
N GLY A 350 12.30 -2.29 1.64
CA GLY A 350 11.85 -1.67 0.41
C GLY A 350 12.05 -0.16 0.38
N GLY A 351 11.83 0.42 -0.80
CA GLY A 351 12.03 1.84 -1.08
C GLY A 351 10.74 2.67 -1.01
N HIS A 352 10.61 3.62 -1.96
CA HIS A 352 9.41 4.44 -2.12
C HIS A 352 8.41 3.72 -3.03
N GLU A 353 7.78 2.67 -2.51
CA GLU A 353 7.01 1.71 -3.31
C GLU A 353 5.90 1.05 -2.51
N TRP A 354 5.02 0.31 -3.21
CA TRP A 354 3.83 -0.30 -2.61
C TRP A 354 4.11 -1.34 -1.53
N GLN A 355 5.25 -2.02 -1.56
CA GLN A 355 5.52 -3.07 -0.58
C GLN A 355 5.65 -2.53 0.86
N PRO A 356 6.46 -1.50 1.18
CA PRO A 356 6.43 -0.85 2.49
C PRO A 356 5.06 -0.24 2.82
N TRP A 357 4.35 0.36 1.85
CA TRP A 357 3.05 1.00 2.10
C TRP A 357 1.95 0.00 2.46
N ARG A 358 1.92 -1.18 1.83
CA ARG A 358 1.06 -2.31 2.25
C ARG A 358 1.33 -2.73 3.70
N LYS A 359 2.61 -2.80 4.10
CA LYS A 359 3.02 -3.13 5.48
C LYS A 359 2.61 -2.02 6.44
N SER A 360 2.77 -0.76 6.06
CA SER A 360 2.34 0.40 6.83
C SER A 360 0.83 0.39 7.09
N LEU A 361 0.02 0.16 6.05
CA LEU A 361 -1.43 0.02 6.19
C LEU A 361 -1.78 -1.16 7.09
N HIS A 362 -1.16 -2.33 6.86
CA HIS A 362 -1.40 -3.54 7.65
C HIS A 362 -1.11 -3.33 9.14
N GLU A 363 -0.05 -2.61 9.49
CA GLU A 363 0.28 -2.32 10.88
C GLU A 363 -0.65 -1.23 11.45
N PHE A 364 -0.83 -0.13 10.75
CA PHE A 364 -1.63 1.02 11.20
C PHE A 364 -3.07 0.65 11.53
N VAL A 365 -3.78 -0.07 10.65
CA VAL A 365 -5.19 -0.42 10.88
C VAL A 365 -5.41 -1.35 12.07
N GLN A 366 -4.36 -2.05 12.55
CA GLN A 366 -4.42 -2.85 13.75
C GLN A 366 -4.39 -2.02 15.04
N MET A 367 -4.02 -0.75 14.97
CA MET A 367 -3.99 0.17 16.11
C MET A 367 -5.29 0.95 16.26
N LEU A 368 -6.05 1.10 15.16
CA LEU A 368 -7.20 1.99 15.10
C LEU A 368 -8.40 1.51 15.90
N PHE A 369 -9.10 2.47 16.53
CA PHE A 369 -10.45 2.33 17.09
C PHE A 369 -10.60 1.24 18.18
N LYS A 370 -9.57 1.07 19.02
CA LYS A 370 -9.52 0.10 20.13
C LYS A 370 -10.00 0.70 21.45
#